data_108815e86bf2e38a49fbd3d70217db4f
#
_entry.id   108815e86bf2e38a49fbd3d70217db4f
#
_cell.length_a   1.000
_cell.length_b   1.000
_cell.length_c   1.000
_cell.angle_alpha   90.00
_cell.angle_beta   90.00
_cell.angle_gamma   90.00
#
_symmetry.space_group_name_H-M   'P 1'
#
loop_
_entity.id
_entity.type
_entity.pdbx_description
1 polymer ?
#
loop_
_entity_poly.entity_id
_entity_poly.type
_entity_poly.pdbx_seq_one_letter_code
_entity_poly.pdbx_strand_id
1 'polypeptide(L)'
;LQKNKDIRFKHPKDLTIVTCRNEGTLKDRIIPHLSGYEESSILEENMKYLGLDLVVLKDNRLPWRNTFKFEMLDKYLSSGKCKTKYFMCLDAIDVIWIDEPQRVIKIFNSYDCDALFMSTHSTDGYNCMPDVKRWVDSVNIKGRYLNSGVYIGRTHFVKKMIKEAMK
;
A
#
# COMPACT_ATOMS: atom_id res chain seq x y z
N LEU A 1 -21.53 -28.95 6.18
CA LEU A 1 -20.41 -27.99 6.29
C LEU A 1 -19.41 -28.33 5.19
N GLN A 2 -19.43 -27.64 4.06
CA GLN A 2 -18.37 -27.73 3.06
C GLN A 2 -17.04 -27.34 3.73
N LYS A 3 -16.04 -28.23 3.69
CA LYS A 3 -14.67 -27.90 4.06
C LYS A 3 -14.25 -26.74 3.19
N ASN A 4 -14.01 -25.56 3.81
CA ASN A 4 -13.39 -24.44 3.11
C ASN A 4 -12.08 -24.96 2.54
N LYS A 5 -11.96 -25.01 1.20
CA LYS A 5 -10.68 -25.24 0.56
C LYS A 5 -9.79 -24.07 0.96
N ASP A 6 -8.63 -24.35 1.52
CA ASP A 6 -7.62 -23.33 1.80
C ASP A 6 -7.33 -22.59 0.49
N ILE A 7 -7.80 -21.37 0.41
CA ILE A 7 -7.55 -20.50 -0.75
C ILE A 7 -6.11 -20.05 -0.64
N ARG A 8 -5.26 -20.49 -1.58
CA ARG A 8 -3.88 -20.03 -1.70
C ARG A 8 -3.63 -19.55 -3.11
N PHE A 9 -2.95 -18.42 -3.21
CA PHE A 9 -2.58 -17.83 -4.49
C PHE A 9 -1.10 -18.07 -4.77
N LYS A 10 -0.75 -18.06 -6.06
CA LYS A 10 0.64 -18.08 -6.49
C LYS A 10 1.17 -16.66 -6.58
N HIS A 11 2.20 -16.33 -5.81
CA HIS A 11 2.84 -15.03 -5.88
C HIS A 11 3.54 -14.82 -7.24
N PRO A 12 3.28 -13.71 -7.96
CA PRO A 12 3.93 -13.40 -9.23
C PRO A 12 5.42 -13.09 -9.03
N LYS A 13 6.28 -13.68 -9.83
CA LYS A 13 7.74 -13.47 -9.76
C LYS A 13 8.18 -12.04 -10.08
N ASP A 14 7.37 -11.29 -10.80
CA ASP A 14 7.65 -9.94 -11.27
C ASP A 14 6.95 -8.84 -10.44
N LEU A 15 6.30 -9.20 -9.33
CA LEU A 15 5.64 -8.28 -8.41
C LEU A 15 6.30 -8.30 -7.02
N THR A 16 6.61 -7.13 -6.49
CA THR A 16 6.91 -6.94 -5.06
C THR A 16 5.74 -6.22 -4.41
N ILE A 17 5.18 -6.80 -3.36
CA ILE A 17 4.14 -6.20 -2.53
C ILE A 17 4.78 -5.74 -1.22
N VAL A 18 4.56 -4.47 -0.86
CA VAL A 18 5.19 -3.83 0.30
C VAL A 18 4.13 -3.19 1.18
N THR A 19 4.32 -3.25 2.47
CA THR A 19 3.60 -2.43 3.45
C THR A 19 4.57 -1.71 4.37
N CYS A 20 4.13 -0.57 4.88
CA CYS A 20 4.84 0.21 5.88
C CYS A 20 4.01 0.27 7.15
N ARG A 21 4.61 -0.05 8.30
CA ARG A 21 3.92 0.03 9.59
C ARG A 21 4.79 0.60 10.69
N ASN A 22 4.12 1.17 11.68
CA ASN A 22 4.74 1.57 12.93
C ASN A 22 4.23 0.65 14.04
N GLU A 23 5.14 0.09 14.83
CA GLU A 23 4.77 -0.85 15.91
C GLU A 23 3.96 -0.17 17.02
N GLY A 24 4.23 1.11 17.32
CA GLY A 24 3.44 1.88 18.28
C GLY A 24 2.00 2.08 17.81
N THR A 25 1.79 2.39 16.52
CA THR A 25 0.44 2.58 15.96
C THR A 25 -0.38 1.29 15.98
N LEU A 26 0.26 0.12 15.83
CA LEU A 26 -0.45 -1.15 15.98
C LEU A 26 -1.01 -1.31 17.40
N LYS A 27 -0.19 -1.02 18.43
CA LYS A 27 -0.62 -1.11 19.83
C LYS A 27 -1.77 -0.15 20.16
N ASP A 28 -1.74 1.06 19.62
CA ASP A 28 -2.74 2.10 19.91
C ASP A 28 -4.06 1.90 19.14
N ARG A 29 -4.04 1.20 18.00
CA ARG A 29 -5.22 0.98 17.16
C ARG A 29 -5.82 -0.41 17.27
N ILE A 30 -5.23 -1.29 18.05
CA ILE A 30 -5.81 -2.62 18.30
C ILE A 30 -7.10 -2.41 19.08
N ILE A 31 -8.20 -2.80 18.46
CA ILE A 31 -9.47 -2.96 19.13
C ILE A 31 -9.20 -3.93 20.30
N PRO A 32 -9.45 -3.54 21.57
CA PRO A 32 -9.05 -4.33 22.75
C PRO A 32 -9.53 -5.77 22.79
N HIS A 33 -10.43 -6.15 21.88
CA HIS A 33 -11.03 -7.48 21.77
C HIS A 33 -10.31 -8.43 20.78
N LEU A 34 -9.28 -7.96 20.09
CA LEU A 34 -8.47 -8.79 19.19
C LEU A 34 -7.09 -9.02 19.80
N SER A 35 -7.06 -9.51 21.03
CA SER A 35 -5.82 -9.93 21.69
C SER A 35 -5.13 -11.01 20.83
N GLY A 36 -3.87 -10.78 20.47
CA GLY A 36 -3.05 -11.69 19.65
C GLY A 36 -2.51 -11.11 18.36
N TYR A 37 -2.89 -9.88 17.98
CA TYR A 37 -2.37 -9.19 16.79
C TYR A 37 -1.28 -8.15 17.12
N GLU A 38 -0.68 -8.24 18.30
CA GLU A 38 0.32 -7.26 18.77
C GLU A 38 1.60 -7.26 17.92
N GLU A 39 1.87 -8.34 17.15
CA GLU A 39 3.10 -8.50 16.37
C GLU A 39 2.91 -8.35 14.87
N SER A 40 1.67 -8.43 14.35
CA SER A 40 1.36 -8.38 12.91
C SER A 40 0.10 -7.58 12.60
N SER A 41 0.05 -6.97 11.41
CA SER A 41 -1.14 -6.27 10.94
C SER A 41 -2.14 -7.23 10.30
N ILE A 42 -3.39 -6.76 10.12
CA ILE A 42 -4.44 -7.52 9.41
C ILE A 42 -3.95 -7.92 8.01
N LEU A 43 -3.28 -7.03 7.29
CA LEU A 43 -2.72 -7.34 5.97
C LEU A 43 -1.66 -8.45 6.05
N GLU A 44 -0.74 -8.42 7.03
CA GLU A 44 0.30 -9.45 7.19
C GLU A 44 -0.32 -10.84 7.39
N GLU A 45 -1.31 -10.96 8.28
CA GLU A 45 -2.01 -12.23 8.52
C GLU A 45 -2.81 -12.70 7.29
N ASN A 46 -3.47 -11.78 6.61
CA ASN A 46 -4.21 -12.08 5.38
C ASN A 46 -3.27 -12.59 4.26
N MET A 47 -2.14 -11.91 4.02
CA MET A 47 -1.17 -12.32 3.01
C MET A 47 -0.54 -13.69 3.33
N LYS A 48 -0.21 -13.93 4.59
CA LYS A 48 0.29 -15.23 5.09
C LYS A 48 -0.74 -16.35 4.87
N TYR A 49 -2.02 -16.10 5.20
CA TYR A 49 -3.10 -17.06 4.97
C TYR A 49 -3.25 -17.40 3.48
N LEU A 50 -3.14 -16.41 2.59
CA LEU A 50 -3.24 -16.59 1.15
C LEU A 50 -1.97 -17.16 0.50
N GLY A 51 -0.86 -17.30 1.23
CA GLY A 51 0.42 -17.78 0.72
C GLY A 51 1.14 -16.76 -0.18
N LEU A 52 0.90 -15.46 0.05
CA LEU A 52 1.50 -14.37 -0.71
C LEU A 52 2.67 -13.75 0.04
N ASP A 53 3.74 -13.43 -0.69
CA ASP A 53 4.90 -12.75 -0.13
C ASP A 53 4.59 -11.27 0.11
N LEU A 54 4.95 -10.77 1.29
CA LEU A 54 4.81 -9.38 1.70
C LEU A 54 6.12 -8.87 2.31
N VAL A 55 6.62 -7.78 1.79
CA VAL A 55 7.73 -7.05 2.41
C VAL A 55 7.16 -6.07 3.43
N VAL A 56 7.50 -6.25 4.70
CA VAL A 56 7.05 -5.37 5.79
C VAL A 56 8.19 -4.43 6.17
N LEU A 57 8.00 -3.14 5.95
CA LEU A 57 8.91 -2.09 6.37
C LEU A 57 8.43 -1.53 7.71
N LYS A 58 9.31 -1.55 8.72
CA LYS A 58 8.98 -1.18 10.10
C LYS A 58 9.69 0.10 10.51
N ASP A 59 8.98 0.96 11.23
CA ASP A 59 9.51 2.15 11.87
C ASP A 59 8.96 2.27 13.29
N ASN A 60 9.80 2.63 14.25
CA ASN A 60 9.41 2.72 15.66
C ASN A 60 9.32 4.16 16.15
N ARG A 61 9.50 5.14 15.27
CA ARG A 61 9.39 6.57 15.63
C ARG A 61 7.96 6.95 15.99
N LEU A 62 7.82 7.72 17.07
CA LEU A 62 6.54 8.25 17.54
C LEU A 62 6.63 9.78 17.69
N PRO A 63 5.55 10.52 17.45
CA PRO A 63 4.28 10.10 16.85
C PRO A 63 4.45 9.70 15.38
N TRP A 64 3.59 8.82 14.88
CA TRP A 64 3.59 8.43 13.46
C TRP A 64 3.37 9.65 12.55
N ARG A 65 4.16 9.72 11.49
CA ARG A 65 4.00 10.71 10.41
C ARG A 65 3.96 9.99 9.07
N ASN A 66 3.09 10.41 8.17
CA ASN A 66 3.00 9.81 6.84
C ASN A 66 4.29 9.96 6.02
N THR A 67 5.13 10.96 6.30
CA THR A 67 6.45 11.12 5.70
C THR A 67 7.37 9.93 5.98
N PHE A 68 7.24 9.26 7.14
CA PHE A 68 8.04 8.07 7.46
C PHE A 68 7.78 6.91 6.49
N LYS A 69 6.55 6.80 5.95
CA LYS A 69 6.23 5.84 4.89
C LYS A 69 7.10 6.09 3.65
N PHE A 70 7.23 7.35 3.22
CA PHE A 70 8.06 7.69 2.07
C PHE A 70 9.55 7.46 2.33
N GLU A 71 10.05 7.78 3.52
CA GLU A 71 11.44 7.52 3.91
C GLU A 71 11.78 6.02 3.89
N MET A 72 10.89 5.18 4.43
CA MET A 72 11.05 3.73 4.40
C MET A 72 11.04 3.17 2.97
N LEU A 73 10.12 3.66 2.14
CA LEU A 73 10.01 3.26 0.74
C LEU A 73 11.23 3.70 -0.06
N ASP A 74 11.71 4.92 0.10
CA ASP A 74 12.93 5.41 -0.57
C ASP A 74 14.14 4.56 -0.19
N LYS A 75 14.34 4.32 1.11
CA LYS A 75 15.42 3.46 1.61
C LYS A 75 15.35 2.04 1.02
N TYR A 76 14.16 1.44 0.97
CA TYR A 76 13.97 0.11 0.42
C TYR A 76 14.23 0.07 -1.09
N LEU A 77 13.63 0.96 -1.85
CA LEU A 77 13.80 1.03 -3.31
C LEU A 77 15.22 1.41 -3.74
N SER A 78 15.91 2.23 -2.92
CA SER A 78 17.30 2.61 -3.17
C SER A 78 18.31 1.52 -2.78
N SER A 79 17.94 0.58 -1.92
CA SER A 79 18.81 -0.54 -1.50
C SER A 79 19.13 -1.57 -2.59
N GLY A 80 18.42 -1.54 -3.74
CA GLY A 80 18.55 -2.53 -4.81
C GLY A 80 17.92 -3.90 -4.49
N LYS A 81 17.23 -4.06 -3.36
CA LYS A 81 16.53 -5.31 -3.00
C LYS A 81 15.30 -5.57 -3.85
N CYS A 82 14.58 -4.52 -4.27
CA CYS A 82 13.42 -4.63 -5.15
C CYS A 82 13.89 -4.73 -6.61
N LYS A 83 13.86 -5.95 -7.17
CA LYS A 83 14.30 -6.23 -8.56
C LYS A 83 13.14 -6.57 -9.50
N THR A 84 11.93 -6.61 -9.00
CA THR A 84 10.73 -6.95 -9.76
C THR A 84 10.32 -5.83 -10.71
N LYS A 85 9.60 -6.18 -11.77
CA LYS A 85 9.09 -5.23 -12.75
C LYS A 85 8.02 -4.30 -12.16
N TYR A 86 7.18 -4.87 -11.27
CA TYR A 86 6.07 -4.17 -10.64
C TYR A 86 6.29 -4.06 -9.14
N PHE A 87 5.86 -2.93 -8.61
CA PHE A 87 5.87 -2.60 -7.19
C PHE A 87 4.48 -2.20 -6.76
N MET A 88 4.00 -2.78 -5.68
CA MET A 88 2.70 -2.45 -5.09
C MET A 88 2.87 -2.10 -3.63
N CYS A 89 2.29 -0.98 -3.20
CA CYS A 89 2.26 -0.57 -1.81
C CYS A 89 0.83 -0.65 -1.27
N LEU A 90 0.68 -1.22 -0.08
CA LEU A 90 -0.59 -1.40 0.62
C LEU A 90 -0.48 -0.85 2.04
N ASP A 91 -1.53 -0.21 2.53
CA ASP A 91 -1.63 0.14 3.94
C ASP A 91 -1.78 -1.10 4.81
N ALA A 92 -1.15 -1.08 5.98
CA ALA A 92 -1.02 -2.27 6.82
C ALA A 92 -2.31 -2.64 7.57
N ILE A 93 -3.18 -1.66 7.86
CA ILE A 93 -4.22 -1.80 8.89
C ILE A 93 -5.61 -2.01 8.27
N ASP A 94 -5.92 -1.31 7.20
CA ASP A 94 -7.26 -1.19 6.61
C ASP A 94 -7.37 -1.78 5.19
N VAL A 95 -6.41 -2.59 4.79
CA VAL A 95 -6.38 -3.29 3.50
C VAL A 95 -6.31 -4.79 3.72
N ILE A 96 -7.09 -5.53 2.94
CA ILE A 96 -7.01 -6.99 2.82
C ILE A 96 -6.91 -7.38 1.34
N TRP A 97 -6.19 -8.45 1.06
CA TRP A 97 -6.10 -9.03 -0.28
C TRP A 97 -7.21 -10.09 -0.46
N ILE A 98 -7.91 -10.06 -1.59
CA ILE A 98 -9.07 -10.94 -1.80
C ILE A 98 -9.09 -11.69 -3.14
N ASP A 99 -8.13 -11.41 -4.05
CA ASP A 99 -8.17 -11.95 -5.42
C ASP A 99 -6.77 -12.36 -5.90
N GLU A 100 -6.66 -13.01 -7.06
CA GLU A 100 -5.38 -13.44 -7.62
C GLU A 100 -4.48 -12.25 -7.99
N PRO A 101 -3.19 -12.23 -7.57
CA PRO A 101 -2.29 -11.13 -7.87
C PRO A 101 -2.07 -10.87 -9.37
N GLN A 102 -2.13 -11.91 -10.20
CA GLN A 102 -2.04 -11.79 -11.66
C GLN A 102 -3.15 -10.89 -12.24
N ARG A 103 -4.33 -10.89 -11.61
CA ARG A 103 -5.44 -10.04 -12.04
C ARG A 103 -5.11 -8.56 -11.85
N VAL A 104 -4.47 -8.21 -10.73
CA VAL A 104 -4.03 -6.82 -10.48
C VAL A 104 -3.02 -6.37 -11.54
N ILE A 105 -2.03 -7.21 -11.86
CA ILE A 105 -1.04 -6.92 -12.91
C ILE A 105 -1.74 -6.78 -14.28
N LYS A 106 -2.70 -7.66 -14.61
CA LYS A 106 -3.46 -7.59 -15.85
C LYS A 106 -4.24 -6.28 -15.95
N ILE A 107 -4.93 -5.89 -14.88
CA ILE A 107 -5.67 -4.62 -14.81
C ILE A 107 -4.71 -3.45 -14.98
N PHE A 108 -3.60 -3.41 -14.24
CA PHE A 108 -2.60 -2.35 -14.37
C PHE A 108 -2.08 -2.21 -15.79
N ASN A 109 -1.76 -3.32 -16.45
CA ASN A 109 -1.26 -3.31 -17.83
C ASN A 109 -2.33 -2.95 -18.89
N SER A 110 -3.61 -2.90 -18.53
CA SER A 110 -4.66 -2.41 -19.44
C SER A 110 -4.75 -0.88 -19.47
N TYR A 111 -4.06 -0.20 -18.57
CA TYR A 111 -3.94 1.26 -18.54
C TYR A 111 -2.59 1.68 -19.16
N ASP A 112 -2.61 2.74 -19.95
CA ASP A 112 -1.39 3.38 -20.48
C ASP A 112 -0.81 4.35 -19.44
N CYS A 113 -0.23 3.78 -18.38
CA CYS A 113 0.34 4.57 -17.28
C CYS A 113 1.50 3.82 -16.60
N ASP A 114 2.35 4.57 -15.89
CA ASP A 114 3.45 4.03 -15.11
C ASP A 114 3.09 3.73 -13.64
N ALA A 115 2.02 4.33 -13.14
CA ALA A 115 1.47 4.05 -11.82
C ALA A 115 -0.05 4.24 -11.79
N LEU A 116 -0.73 3.41 -10.99
CA LEU A 116 -2.16 3.46 -10.74
C LEU A 116 -2.41 3.53 -9.24
N PHE A 117 -3.13 4.54 -8.83
CA PHE A 117 -3.48 4.77 -7.43
C PHE A 117 -4.94 4.49 -7.18
N MET A 118 -5.26 4.06 -5.97
CA MET A 118 -6.65 4.08 -5.51
C MET A 118 -7.14 5.51 -5.40
N SER A 119 -8.42 5.74 -5.68
CA SER A 119 -9.07 7.02 -5.50
C SER A 119 -10.04 6.98 -4.32
N THR A 120 -10.29 8.15 -3.74
CA THR A 120 -11.26 8.32 -2.65
C THR A 120 -12.17 9.50 -2.91
N HIS A 121 -13.33 9.52 -2.27
CA HIS A 121 -14.22 10.68 -2.18
C HIS A 121 -13.89 11.58 -0.98
N SER A 122 -13.09 11.09 -0.02
CA SER A 122 -12.70 11.85 1.16
C SER A 122 -11.73 12.99 0.79
N THR A 123 -11.98 14.15 1.37
CA THR A 123 -11.13 15.35 1.23
C THR A 123 -10.15 15.50 2.39
N ASP A 124 -10.14 14.61 3.36
CA ASP A 124 -9.46 14.78 4.64
C ASP A 124 -7.96 15.08 4.49
N GLY A 125 -7.27 14.36 3.59
CA GLY A 125 -5.86 14.61 3.31
C GLY A 125 -5.57 15.90 2.55
N TYR A 126 -6.57 16.56 1.97
CA TYR A 126 -6.43 17.77 1.14
C TYR A 126 -6.86 19.05 1.84
N ASN A 127 -7.47 18.96 3.02
CA ASN A 127 -7.94 20.13 3.76
C ASN A 127 -6.79 21.07 4.18
N CYS A 128 -5.57 20.53 4.35
CA CYS A 128 -4.36 21.32 4.62
C CYS A 128 -3.69 21.89 3.37
N MET A 129 -4.21 21.61 2.17
CA MET A 129 -3.67 22.04 0.87
C MET A 129 -4.76 22.70 0.02
N PRO A 130 -5.23 23.90 0.36
CA PRO A 130 -6.42 24.52 -0.26
C PRO A 130 -6.31 24.75 -1.76
N ASP A 131 -5.11 25.04 -2.27
CA ASP A 131 -4.88 25.24 -3.71
C ASP A 131 -4.98 23.93 -4.49
N VAL A 132 -4.36 22.85 -3.96
CA VAL A 132 -4.46 21.50 -4.55
C VAL A 132 -5.91 21.05 -4.50
N LYS A 133 -6.60 21.27 -3.38
CA LYS A 133 -8.01 20.92 -3.24
C LYS A 133 -8.87 21.62 -4.28
N ARG A 134 -8.71 22.95 -4.46
CA ARG A 134 -9.46 23.71 -5.48
C ARG A 134 -9.22 23.17 -6.89
N TRP A 135 -7.97 22.85 -7.22
CA TRP A 135 -7.65 22.26 -8.52
C TRP A 135 -8.31 20.90 -8.69
N VAL A 136 -8.20 20.01 -7.71
CA VAL A 136 -8.84 18.68 -7.75
C VAL A 136 -10.36 18.79 -7.83
N ASP A 137 -10.96 19.74 -7.09
CA ASP A 137 -12.41 19.97 -7.10
C ASP A 137 -12.92 20.47 -8.46
N SER A 138 -12.07 21.15 -9.24
CA SER A 138 -12.41 21.59 -10.59
C SER A 138 -12.50 20.43 -11.61
N VAL A 139 -11.92 19.28 -11.30
CA VAL A 139 -11.95 18.08 -12.14
C VAL A 139 -13.24 17.32 -11.87
N ASN A 140 -14.15 17.28 -12.84
CA ASN A 140 -15.46 16.64 -12.70
C ASN A 140 -15.41 15.11 -12.94
N ILE A 141 -14.70 14.38 -12.06
CA ILE A 141 -14.65 12.92 -12.07
C ILE A 141 -14.95 12.37 -10.68
N LYS A 142 -15.56 11.18 -10.63
CA LYS A 142 -15.74 10.44 -9.37
C LYS A 142 -14.40 9.94 -8.85
N GLY A 143 -14.22 9.95 -7.52
CA GLY A 143 -13.00 9.43 -6.90
C GLY A 143 -11.75 10.24 -7.28
N ARG A 144 -11.88 11.55 -7.39
CA ARG A 144 -10.81 12.45 -7.86
C ARG A 144 -9.67 12.67 -6.86
N TYR A 145 -9.87 12.32 -5.61
CA TYR A 145 -8.83 12.45 -4.60
C TYR A 145 -7.96 11.19 -4.60
N LEU A 146 -6.66 11.39 -4.78
CA LEU A 146 -5.69 10.30 -4.75
C LEU A 146 -5.57 9.74 -3.33
N ASN A 147 -5.63 8.41 -3.23
CA ASN A 147 -5.36 7.69 -1.99
C ASN A 147 -4.05 6.92 -2.14
N SER A 148 -3.06 7.28 -1.32
CA SER A 148 -1.74 6.64 -1.31
C SER A 148 -1.69 5.33 -0.51
N GLY A 149 -2.82 4.91 0.07
CA GLY A 149 -2.94 3.67 0.85
C GLY A 149 -2.80 2.41 -0.01
N VAL A 150 -3.21 2.50 -1.28
CA VAL A 150 -3.05 1.41 -2.26
C VAL A 150 -2.63 1.97 -3.60
N TYR A 151 -1.48 1.50 -4.11
CA TYR A 151 -1.06 1.80 -5.48
C TYR A 151 -0.14 0.72 -6.03
N ILE A 152 -0.14 0.58 -7.35
CA ILE A 152 0.77 -0.27 -8.12
C ILE A 152 1.45 0.58 -9.20
N GLY A 153 2.70 0.26 -9.52
CA GLY A 153 3.41 0.93 -10.60
C GLY A 153 4.61 0.13 -11.10
N ARG A 154 5.20 0.61 -12.19
CA ARG A 154 6.50 0.11 -12.66
C ARG A 154 7.56 0.48 -11.62
N THR A 155 8.35 -0.46 -11.16
CA THR A 155 9.29 -0.27 -10.04
C THR A 155 10.23 0.91 -10.26
N HIS A 156 10.76 1.08 -11.48
CA HIS A 156 11.65 2.19 -11.79
C HIS A 156 10.95 3.56 -11.69
N PHE A 157 9.67 3.65 -12.10
CA PHE A 157 8.88 4.86 -12.00
C PHE A 157 8.55 5.18 -10.54
N VAL A 158 8.08 4.18 -9.78
CA VAL A 158 7.77 4.36 -8.35
C VAL A 158 9.00 4.83 -7.57
N LYS A 159 10.17 4.25 -7.85
CA LYS A 159 11.43 4.70 -7.25
C LYS A 159 11.72 6.18 -7.54
N LYS A 160 11.54 6.61 -8.79
CA LYS A 160 11.72 8.02 -9.18
C LYS A 160 10.69 8.92 -8.48
N MET A 161 9.43 8.53 -8.48
CA MET A 161 8.32 9.26 -7.85
C MET A 161 8.56 9.47 -6.35
N ILE A 162 8.91 8.40 -5.62
CA ILE A 162 9.18 8.51 -4.17
C ILE A 162 10.38 9.44 -3.92
N LYS A 163 11.45 9.32 -4.71
CA LYS A 163 12.62 10.17 -4.59
C LYS A 163 12.30 11.65 -4.83
N GLU A 164 11.42 11.97 -5.78
CA GLU A 164 10.97 13.35 -6.02
C GLU A 164 10.10 13.87 -4.86
N ALA A 165 9.22 13.02 -4.30
CA ALA A 165 8.38 13.39 -3.16
C ALA A 165 9.17 13.64 -1.86
N MET A 166 10.45 13.22 -1.80
CA MET A 166 11.34 13.42 -0.65
C MET A 166 12.20 14.70 -0.76
N LYS A 167 12.12 15.46 -1.84
CA LYS A 167 12.78 16.77 -2.00
C LYS A 167 12.00 17.89 -1.34
#